data_1205a4ce592749686220ad067bb5305e
#
_entry.id   1205a4ce592749686220ad067bb5305e
#
_cell.length_a   1.000
_cell.length_b   1.000
_cell.length_c   1.000
_cell.angle_alpha   90.00
_cell.angle_beta   90.00
_cell.angle_gamma   90.00
#
_symmetry.space_group_name_H-M   'P 1'
#
loop_
_entity.id
_entity.type
_entity.pdbx_description
1 polymer ?
#
loop_
_entity_poly.entity_id
_entity_poly.type
_entity_poly.pdbx_seq_one_letter_code
_entity_poly.pdbx_strand_id
1 'polypeptide(L)'
;MITEALEKAIDNGTSLRVRYFGGSTPGGEREIQPISVKDGKVRARCLLSGETKTFVIEKMELVVDGIPSQLASTMPPPAITYESVEEFFTNQAAELQALGWVVQHEGETISLHRTFKNGKLIQTPDVELRYEAIAYDLVFDGEQITEANHRERSRPWVVSAKKQTTKTYGDFGKAQITFLEFAKSLSPLAASRNA
;
A
#
# COMPACT_ATOMS: atom_id res chain seq x y z
N MET A 1 -6.06 4.65 30.63
CA MET A 1 -5.30 4.53 29.34
C MET A 1 -5.95 3.44 28.48
N ILE A 2 -5.70 3.38 27.17
CA ILE A 2 -6.39 2.42 26.28
C ILE A 2 -6.16 0.96 26.67
N THR A 3 -4.95 0.59 27.09
CA THR A 3 -4.61 -0.78 27.54
C THR A 3 -5.48 -1.22 28.70
N GLU A 4 -5.67 -0.40 29.70
CA GLU A 4 -6.52 -0.67 30.85
C GLU A 4 -8.00 -0.86 30.46
N ALA A 5 -8.48 -0.05 29.50
CA ALA A 5 -9.84 -0.22 28.99
C ALA A 5 -10.00 -1.53 28.21
N LEU A 6 -8.97 -1.95 27.46
CA LEU A 6 -8.96 -3.24 26.77
C LEU A 6 -8.97 -4.41 27.74
N GLU A 7 -8.13 -4.36 28.78
CA GLU A 7 -8.07 -5.41 29.82
C GLU A 7 -9.41 -5.52 30.56
N LYS A 8 -9.97 -4.39 30.98
CA LYS A 8 -11.27 -4.35 31.63
C LYS A 8 -12.41 -4.87 30.73
N ALA A 9 -12.33 -4.61 29.44
CA ALA A 9 -13.31 -5.11 28.47
C ALA A 9 -13.18 -6.62 28.26
N ILE A 10 -11.95 -7.18 28.33
CA ILE A 10 -11.70 -8.63 28.30
C ILE A 10 -12.32 -9.29 29.52
N ASP A 11 -12.06 -8.76 30.72
CA ASP A 11 -12.56 -9.31 31.98
C ASP A 11 -14.10 -9.31 32.04
N ASN A 12 -14.72 -8.28 31.48
CA ASN A 12 -16.17 -8.10 31.49
C ASN A 12 -16.88 -8.69 30.25
N GLY A 13 -16.14 -9.15 29.24
CA GLY A 13 -16.69 -9.62 27.97
C GLY A 13 -17.40 -8.54 27.15
N THR A 14 -17.06 -7.25 27.36
CA THR A 14 -17.72 -6.11 26.72
C THR A 14 -17.03 -5.68 25.42
N SER A 15 -17.75 -4.99 24.55
CA SER A 15 -17.20 -4.37 23.35
C SER A 15 -16.70 -2.93 23.64
N LEU A 16 -15.80 -2.45 22.79
CA LEU A 16 -15.28 -1.09 22.80
C LEU A 16 -15.34 -0.48 21.41
N ARG A 17 -15.72 0.81 21.32
CA ARG A 17 -15.57 1.61 20.10
C ARG A 17 -14.18 2.21 20.08
N VAL A 18 -13.45 1.92 18.99
CA VAL A 18 -12.07 2.37 18.81
C VAL A 18 -11.88 2.97 17.42
N ARG A 19 -11.02 3.97 17.29
CA ARG A 19 -10.40 4.37 16.02
C ARG A 19 -9.11 3.64 15.84
N TYR A 20 -8.93 3.06 14.66
CA TYR A 20 -7.70 2.33 14.35
C TYR A 20 -6.97 2.99 13.18
N PHE A 21 -5.72 3.39 13.39
CA PHE A 21 -4.88 4.08 12.43
C PHE A 21 -3.90 3.16 11.69
N GLY A 22 -4.15 1.85 11.74
CA GLY A 22 -3.43 0.85 10.96
C GLY A 22 -4.32 0.16 9.91
N GLY A 23 -3.69 -0.66 9.06
CA GLY A 23 -4.39 -1.41 8.02
C GLY A 23 -4.85 -0.56 6.83
N SER A 24 -5.89 -1.03 6.14
CA SER A 24 -6.35 -0.46 4.86
C SER A 24 -7.25 0.77 4.99
N THR A 25 -7.76 1.06 6.20
CA THR A 25 -8.68 2.18 6.45
C THR A 25 -8.24 2.88 7.73
N PRO A 26 -7.13 3.66 7.69
CA PRO A 26 -6.63 4.38 8.86
C PRO A 26 -7.66 5.41 9.35
N GLY A 27 -7.82 5.52 10.68
CA GLY A 27 -8.77 6.43 11.32
C GLY A 27 -10.23 5.95 11.32
N GLY A 28 -10.51 4.80 10.71
CA GLY A 28 -11.84 4.21 10.72
C GLY A 28 -12.28 3.77 12.12
N GLU A 29 -13.51 4.12 12.49
CA GLU A 29 -14.11 3.65 13.74
C GLU A 29 -14.54 2.18 13.60
N ARG A 30 -14.31 1.43 14.66
CA ARG A 30 -14.67 0.01 14.75
C ARG A 30 -15.18 -0.32 16.13
N GLU A 31 -16.17 -1.17 16.19
CA GLU A 31 -16.55 -1.82 17.43
C GLU A 31 -15.86 -3.17 17.50
N ILE A 32 -15.09 -3.38 18.56
CA ILE A 32 -14.31 -4.60 18.78
C ILE A 32 -14.64 -5.22 20.13
N GLN A 33 -14.63 -6.54 20.18
CA GLN A 33 -14.67 -7.29 21.43
C GLN A 33 -13.27 -7.86 21.68
N PRO A 34 -12.51 -7.29 22.63
CA PRO A 34 -11.15 -7.74 22.93
C PRO A 34 -11.15 -9.18 23.47
N ILE A 35 -10.13 -9.97 23.11
CA ILE A 35 -9.96 -11.36 23.54
C ILE A 35 -8.70 -11.52 24.37
N SER A 36 -7.60 -10.89 23.93
CA SER A 36 -6.32 -10.92 24.67
C SER A 36 -5.43 -9.76 24.27
N VAL A 37 -4.61 -9.30 25.23
CA VAL A 37 -3.56 -8.29 25.02
C VAL A 37 -2.21 -8.95 25.25
N LYS A 38 -1.30 -8.79 24.28
CA LYS A 38 0.08 -9.30 24.38
C LYS A 38 1.01 -8.46 23.49
N ASP A 39 2.21 -8.15 23.99
CA ASP A 39 3.31 -7.51 23.26
C ASP A 39 2.86 -6.25 22.47
N GLY A 40 2.11 -5.34 23.13
CA GLY A 40 1.62 -4.10 22.50
C GLY A 40 0.54 -4.31 21.43
N LYS A 41 -0.04 -5.50 21.36
CA LYS A 41 -1.09 -5.87 20.42
C LYS A 41 -2.31 -6.40 21.16
N VAL A 42 -3.50 -6.14 20.60
CA VAL A 42 -4.75 -6.74 21.04
C VAL A 42 -5.32 -7.65 19.96
N ARG A 43 -5.67 -8.86 20.32
CA ARG A 43 -6.48 -9.76 19.51
C ARG A 43 -7.95 -9.52 19.86
N ALA A 44 -8.76 -9.16 18.89
CA ALA A 44 -10.16 -8.83 19.11
C ALA A 44 -11.03 -9.29 17.95
N ARG A 45 -12.29 -9.60 18.24
CA ARG A 45 -13.32 -9.82 17.24
C ARG A 45 -13.86 -8.46 16.78
N CYS A 46 -13.76 -8.16 15.49
CA CYS A 46 -14.37 -6.97 14.90
C CYS A 46 -15.85 -7.24 14.66
N LEU A 47 -16.75 -6.50 15.31
CA LEU A 47 -18.18 -6.76 15.22
C LEU A 47 -18.75 -6.39 13.83
N LEU A 48 -18.11 -5.46 13.12
CA LEU A 48 -18.51 -5.10 11.76
C LEU A 48 -18.26 -6.22 10.73
N SER A 49 -17.11 -6.91 10.81
CA SER A 49 -16.76 -8.00 9.87
C SER A 49 -16.97 -9.40 10.43
N GLY A 50 -17.27 -9.54 11.72
CA GLY A 50 -17.37 -10.81 12.41
C GLY A 50 -16.05 -11.58 12.60
N GLU A 51 -14.95 -11.07 12.05
CA GLU A 51 -13.65 -11.74 12.05
C GLU A 51 -12.80 -11.36 13.26
N THR A 52 -11.97 -12.31 13.68
CA THR A 52 -10.94 -12.05 14.70
C THR A 52 -9.69 -11.47 14.03
N LYS A 53 -9.28 -10.27 14.49
CA LYS A 53 -8.12 -9.52 13.95
C LYS A 53 -7.17 -9.14 15.08
N THR A 54 -5.92 -8.87 14.71
CA THR A 54 -4.91 -8.36 15.64
C THR A 54 -4.65 -6.89 15.32
N PHE A 55 -4.73 -6.05 16.34
CA PHE A 55 -4.51 -4.61 16.24
C PHE A 55 -3.30 -4.19 17.07
N VAL A 56 -2.52 -3.22 16.59
CA VAL A 56 -1.42 -2.61 17.34
C VAL A 56 -1.99 -1.52 18.23
N ILE A 57 -1.76 -1.61 19.55
CA ILE A 57 -2.40 -0.73 20.54
C ILE A 57 -1.97 0.73 20.37
N GLU A 58 -0.70 1.00 20.02
CA GLU A 58 -0.19 2.35 19.75
C GLU A 58 -0.92 3.07 18.60
N LYS A 59 -1.57 2.31 17.71
CA LYS A 59 -2.36 2.82 16.58
C LYS A 59 -3.86 2.84 16.87
N MET A 60 -4.25 2.76 18.15
CA MET A 60 -5.64 2.73 18.56
C MET A 60 -5.96 3.87 19.51
N GLU A 61 -7.15 4.42 19.39
CA GLU A 61 -7.77 5.33 20.35
C GLU A 61 -9.16 4.85 20.72
N LEU A 62 -9.53 5.07 21.98
CA LEU A 62 -10.92 4.93 22.38
C LEU A 62 -11.75 6.05 21.76
N VAL A 63 -12.89 5.73 21.22
CA VAL A 63 -13.86 6.74 20.78
C VAL A 63 -14.64 7.20 21.99
N VAL A 64 -14.45 8.47 22.35
CA VAL A 64 -15.22 9.15 23.38
C VAL A 64 -15.95 10.29 22.68
N ASP A 65 -17.27 10.30 22.79
CA ASP A 65 -18.12 11.30 22.14
C ASP A 65 -17.72 12.72 22.61
N GLY A 66 -17.51 13.62 21.64
CA GLY A 66 -17.12 15.01 21.89
C GLY A 66 -15.60 15.23 22.05
N ILE A 67 -14.75 14.19 22.05
CA ILE A 67 -13.30 14.33 22.13
C ILE A 67 -12.69 14.08 20.74
N PRO A 68 -11.99 15.07 20.13
CA PRO A 68 -11.31 14.87 18.85
C PRO A 68 -10.15 13.88 19.00
N SER A 69 -9.85 13.15 17.93
CA SER A 69 -8.75 12.20 17.89
C SER A 69 -7.39 12.90 18.01
N GLN A 70 -6.57 12.46 18.96
CA GLN A 70 -5.20 12.95 19.14
C GLN A 70 -4.24 12.31 18.13
N LEU A 71 -4.42 11.02 17.80
CA LEU A 71 -3.59 10.33 16.82
C LEU A 71 -3.84 10.84 15.40
N ALA A 72 -5.07 11.27 15.08
CA ALA A 72 -5.37 11.86 13.78
C ALA A 72 -4.55 13.14 13.50
N SER A 73 -4.26 13.94 14.53
CA SER A 73 -3.48 15.17 14.39
C SER A 73 -1.96 14.92 14.27
N THR A 74 -1.48 13.75 14.66
CA THR A 74 -0.05 13.38 14.57
C THR A 74 0.27 12.52 13.34
N MET A 75 -0.75 11.97 12.69
CA MET A 75 -0.56 11.19 11.47
C MET A 75 -0.36 12.12 10.26
N PRO A 76 0.51 11.74 9.34
CA PRO A 76 0.58 12.44 8.06
C PRO A 76 -0.80 12.35 7.38
N PRO A 77 -1.21 13.38 6.64
CA PRO A 77 -2.45 13.34 5.88
C PRO A 77 -2.49 12.07 5.01
N PRO A 78 -3.68 11.48 4.80
CA PRO A 78 -3.80 10.32 3.93
C PRO A 78 -3.19 10.67 2.58
N ALA A 79 -2.42 9.74 2.02
CA ALA A 79 -1.86 9.93 0.69
C ALA A 79 -2.99 10.17 -0.30
N ILE A 80 -2.86 11.22 -1.10
CA ILE A 80 -3.81 11.48 -2.18
C ILE A 80 -3.71 10.30 -3.15
N THR A 81 -4.83 9.67 -3.43
CA THR A 81 -4.95 8.60 -4.42
C THR A 81 -5.89 9.03 -5.53
N TYR A 82 -5.66 8.54 -6.71
CA TYR A 82 -6.40 8.86 -7.92
C TYR A 82 -7.22 7.65 -8.37
N GLU A 83 -8.29 7.89 -9.13
CA GLU A 83 -9.19 6.83 -9.55
C GLU A 83 -8.71 6.11 -10.81
N SER A 84 -7.93 6.79 -11.67
CA SER A 84 -7.39 6.23 -12.90
C SER A 84 -5.87 6.44 -13.04
N VAL A 85 -5.24 5.61 -13.88
CA VAL A 85 -3.81 5.71 -14.19
C VAL A 85 -3.51 7.03 -14.92
N GLU A 86 -4.38 7.49 -15.79
CA GLU A 86 -4.23 8.75 -16.52
C GLU A 86 -4.27 9.95 -15.56
N GLU A 87 -5.22 9.96 -14.62
CA GLU A 87 -5.31 11.00 -13.60
C GLU A 87 -4.07 11.00 -12.71
N PHE A 88 -3.64 9.81 -12.25
CA PHE A 88 -2.43 9.66 -11.46
C PHE A 88 -1.19 10.16 -12.21
N PHE A 89 -1.01 9.77 -13.47
CA PHE A 89 0.09 10.22 -14.31
C PHE A 89 0.07 11.74 -14.47
N THR A 90 -1.07 12.32 -14.83
CA THR A 90 -1.20 13.76 -15.05
C THR A 90 -0.80 14.58 -13.82
N ASN A 91 -1.18 14.12 -12.63
CA ASN A 91 -0.90 14.84 -11.39
C ASN A 91 0.50 14.57 -10.81
N GLN A 92 1.09 13.41 -11.10
CA GLN A 92 2.37 12.99 -10.50
C GLN A 92 3.58 13.11 -11.43
N ALA A 93 3.37 13.26 -12.75
CA ALA A 93 4.46 13.28 -13.73
C ALA A 93 5.52 14.36 -13.42
N ALA A 94 5.09 15.56 -13.05
CA ALA A 94 6.00 16.68 -12.75
C ALA A 94 6.86 16.40 -11.49
N GLU A 95 6.26 15.82 -10.43
CA GLU A 95 6.99 15.44 -9.22
C GLU A 95 7.99 14.31 -9.49
N LEU A 96 7.59 13.31 -10.29
CA LEU A 96 8.46 12.21 -10.69
C LEU A 96 9.63 12.70 -11.56
N GLN A 97 9.38 13.60 -12.49
CA GLN A 97 10.44 14.24 -13.29
C GLN A 97 11.39 15.07 -12.42
N ALA A 98 10.87 15.78 -11.42
CA ALA A 98 11.70 16.52 -10.45
C ALA A 98 12.59 15.60 -9.59
N LEU A 99 12.25 14.32 -9.45
CA LEU A 99 13.09 13.28 -8.85
C LEU A 99 14.17 12.75 -9.81
N GLY A 100 14.21 13.22 -11.06
CA GLY A 100 15.18 12.82 -12.07
C GLY A 100 14.75 11.64 -12.94
N TRP A 101 13.49 11.26 -12.91
CA TRP A 101 12.95 10.17 -13.72
C TRP A 101 12.55 10.64 -15.12
N VAL A 102 12.76 9.80 -16.11
CA VAL A 102 12.03 9.86 -17.38
C VAL A 102 10.79 9.02 -17.20
N VAL A 103 9.63 9.66 -17.26
CA VAL A 103 8.33 9.01 -17.01
C VAL A 103 7.70 8.65 -18.35
N GLN A 104 7.31 7.41 -18.53
CA GLN A 104 6.53 6.95 -19.68
C GLN A 104 5.17 6.43 -19.19
N HIS A 105 4.13 6.69 -19.99
CA HIS A 105 2.77 6.21 -19.74
C HIS A 105 2.21 5.61 -21.02
N GLU A 106 1.74 4.37 -20.92
CA GLU A 106 1.10 3.65 -22.01
C GLU A 106 -0.05 2.81 -21.46
N GLY A 107 -1.29 3.21 -21.81
CA GLY A 107 -2.50 2.56 -21.31
C GLY A 107 -2.55 2.52 -19.78
N GLU A 108 -2.61 1.34 -19.18
CA GLU A 108 -2.63 1.16 -17.73
C GLU A 108 -1.24 0.86 -17.13
N THR A 109 -0.20 1.36 -17.78
CA THR A 109 1.18 1.18 -17.34
C THR A 109 1.89 2.52 -17.20
N ILE A 110 2.55 2.73 -16.08
CA ILE A 110 3.49 3.85 -15.86
C ILE A 110 4.85 3.27 -15.54
N SER A 111 5.88 3.73 -16.25
CA SER A 111 7.25 3.28 -16.07
C SER A 111 8.21 4.45 -15.86
N LEU A 112 9.16 4.24 -14.94
CA LEU A 112 10.19 5.20 -14.59
C LEU A 112 11.54 4.69 -15.06
N HIS A 113 12.18 5.50 -15.87
CA HIS A 113 13.45 5.15 -16.51
C HIS A 113 14.54 6.13 -16.11
N ARG A 114 15.78 5.63 -16.10
CA ARG A 114 16.98 6.46 -16.06
C ARG A 114 17.52 6.70 -17.46
N THR A 115 18.38 7.67 -17.56
CA THR A 115 19.21 7.88 -18.75
C THR A 115 20.65 7.47 -18.49
N PHE A 116 21.34 7.03 -19.53
CA PHE A 116 22.78 6.91 -19.53
C PHE A 116 23.45 8.29 -19.43
N LYS A 117 24.74 8.34 -19.13
CA LYS A 117 25.53 9.60 -19.09
C LYS A 117 25.48 10.40 -20.41
N ASN A 118 25.26 9.73 -21.54
CA ASN A 118 25.10 10.33 -22.86
C ASN A 118 23.66 10.78 -23.18
N GLY A 119 22.76 10.75 -22.20
CA GLY A 119 21.36 11.17 -22.36
C GLY A 119 20.42 10.13 -22.98
N LYS A 120 20.93 8.97 -23.45
CA LYS A 120 20.06 7.92 -24.00
C LYS A 120 19.24 7.24 -22.90
N LEU A 121 17.97 6.96 -23.20
CA LEU A 121 17.06 6.26 -22.30
C LEU A 121 17.51 4.81 -22.06
N ILE A 122 17.49 4.38 -20.80
CA ILE A 122 17.61 2.97 -20.44
C ILE A 122 16.25 2.33 -20.65
N GLN A 123 16.13 1.39 -21.59
CA GLN A 123 14.84 0.82 -22.00
C GLN A 123 14.13 0.03 -20.90
N THR A 124 14.90 -0.67 -20.04
CA THR A 124 14.31 -1.39 -18.91
C THR A 124 13.95 -0.41 -17.80
N PRO A 125 12.69 -0.36 -17.35
CA PRO A 125 12.28 0.53 -16.27
C PRO A 125 12.96 0.14 -14.94
N ASP A 126 13.29 1.14 -14.14
CA ASP A 126 13.75 0.91 -12.77
C ASP A 126 12.57 0.76 -11.78
N VAL A 127 11.42 1.39 -12.08
CA VAL A 127 10.15 1.24 -11.35
C VAL A 127 9.01 1.19 -12.35
N GLU A 128 8.08 0.29 -12.13
CA GLU A 128 6.92 0.13 -13.01
C GLU A 128 5.67 -0.17 -12.19
N LEU A 129 4.57 0.46 -12.58
CA LEU A 129 3.21 0.21 -12.13
C LEU A 129 2.40 -0.20 -13.35
N ARG A 130 1.76 -1.37 -13.31
CA ARG A 130 0.94 -1.87 -14.41
C ARG A 130 -0.27 -2.67 -13.94
N TYR A 131 -1.28 -2.70 -14.77
CA TYR A 131 -2.48 -3.51 -14.56
C TYR A 131 -2.39 -4.80 -15.37
N GLU A 132 -2.51 -5.94 -14.70
CA GLU A 132 -2.51 -7.27 -15.30
C GLU A 132 -3.77 -8.03 -14.85
N ALA A 133 -4.84 -7.96 -15.63
CA ALA A 133 -6.11 -8.62 -15.31
C ALA A 133 -6.00 -10.15 -15.26
N ILE A 134 -5.14 -10.73 -16.09
CA ILE A 134 -5.05 -12.17 -16.29
C ILE A 134 -3.67 -12.69 -15.90
N ALA A 135 -3.64 -13.78 -15.16
CA ALA A 135 -2.47 -14.59 -14.95
C ALA A 135 -2.53 -15.84 -15.85
N TYR A 136 -1.38 -16.26 -16.31
CA TYR A 136 -1.21 -17.50 -17.08
C TYR A 136 0.05 -18.22 -16.64
N ASP A 137 0.14 -19.50 -16.95
CA ASP A 137 1.32 -20.29 -16.74
C ASP A 137 2.06 -20.43 -18.09
N LEU A 138 3.38 -20.34 -18.06
CA LEU A 138 4.20 -20.62 -19.24
C LEU A 138 4.52 -22.11 -19.26
N VAL A 139 4.08 -22.80 -20.31
CA VAL A 139 4.30 -24.24 -20.50
C VAL A 139 5.20 -24.46 -21.72
N PHE A 140 6.27 -25.20 -21.53
CA PHE A 140 7.13 -25.64 -22.62
C PHE A 140 6.68 -27.01 -23.13
N ASP A 141 6.33 -27.13 -24.41
CA ASP A 141 5.83 -28.36 -25.03
C ASP A 141 6.95 -29.23 -25.69
N GLY A 142 8.19 -28.78 -25.59
CA GLY A 142 9.36 -29.41 -26.20
C GLY A 142 9.89 -28.65 -27.41
N GLU A 143 9.11 -27.75 -28.02
CA GLU A 143 9.48 -26.92 -29.15
C GLU A 143 9.35 -25.44 -28.89
N GLN A 144 8.26 -25.03 -28.20
CA GLN A 144 7.96 -23.63 -27.92
C GLN A 144 7.37 -23.43 -26.52
N ILE A 145 7.45 -22.18 -26.03
CA ILE A 145 6.80 -21.78 -24.80
C ILE A 145 5.43 -21.18 -25.16
N THR A 146 4.37 -21.72 -24.56
CA THR A 146 2.98 -21.26 -24.76
C THR A 146 2.36 -20.84 -23.45
N GLU A 147 1.40 -19.94 -23.52
CA GLU A 147 0.60 -19.54 -22.37
C GLU A 147 -0.55 -20.53 -22.16
N ALA A 148 -0.72 -21.00 -20.92
CA ALA A 148 -1.77 -21.91 -20.52
C ALA A 148 -2.40 -21.50 -19.19
N ASN A 149 -3.55 -22.12 -18.84
CA ASN A 149 -4.20 -21.93 -17.54
C ASN A 149 -4.51 -20.45 -17.23
N HIS A 150 -5.08 -19.74 -18.20
CA HIS A 150 -5.49 -18.35 -18.01
C HIS A 150 -6.50 -18.23 -16.86
N ARG A 151 -6.27 -17.31 -15.92
CA ARG A 151 -7.15 -17.05 -14.77
C ARG A 151 -7.13 -15.58 -14.40
N GLU A 152 -8.26 -15.05 -13.94
CA GLU A 152 -8.33 -13.68 -13.43
C GLU A 152 -7.47 -13.51 -12.17
N ARG A 153 -6.77 -12.39 -12.10
CA ARG A 153 -5.99 -12.02 -10.92
C ARG A 153 -6.87 -11.34 -9.89
N SER A 154 -6.90 -11.84 -8.67
CA SER A 154 -7.50 -11.15 -7.52
C SER A 154 -6.74 -9.88 -7.11
N ARG A 155 -5.49 -9.73 -7.58
CA ARG A 155 -4.60 -8.59 -7.34
C ARG A 155 -3.95 -8.16 -8.66
N PRO A 156 -4.71 -7.47 -9.52
CA PRO A 156 -4.26 -7.15 -10.87
C PRO A 156 -3.24 -6.03 -10.96
N TRP A 157 -3.14 -5.17 -9.94
CA TRP A 157 -2.16 -4.09 -9.91
C TRP A 157 -0.80 -4.62 -9.48
N VAL A 158 0.18 -4.49 -10.34
CA VAL A 158 1.56 -4.97 -10.14
C VAL A 158 2.48 -3.77 -10.04
N VAL A 159 3.27 -3.73 -8.96
CA VAL A 159 4.33 -2.73 -8.78
C VAL A 159 5.65 -3.47 -8.70
N SER A 160 6.52 -3.22 -9.64
CA SER A 160 7.88 -3.77 -9.70
C SER A 160 8.93 -2.66 -9.61
N ALA A 161 10.06 -2.96 -8.98
CA ALA A 161 11.18 -2.04 -8.92
C ALA A 161 12.50 -2.81 -8.89
N LYS A 162 13.53 -2.21 -9.45
CA LYS A 162 14.87 -2.81 -9.54
C LYS A 162 15.42 -3.15 -8.15
N LYS A 163 15.86 -4.41 -7.99
CA LYS A 163 16.38 -4.95 -6.72
C LYS A 163 15.35 -4.97 -5.58
N GLN A 164 14.07 -4.87 -5.88
CA GLN A 164 12.97 -4.98 -4.92
C GLN A 164 12.09 -6.17 -5.30
N THR A 165 11.39 -6.71 -4.31
CA THR A 165 10.38 -7.74 -4.55
C THR A 165 9.15 -7.10 -5.20
N THR A 166 8.68 -7.68 -6.30
CA THR A 166 7.42 -7.28 -6.95
C THR A 166 6.26 -7.44 -5.98
N LYS A 167 5.43 -6.41 -5.90
CA LYS A 167 4.24 -6.39 -5.05
C LYS A 167 2.97 -6.35 -5.90
N THR A 168 1.91 -7.00 -5.43
CA THR A 168 0.62 -7.04 -6.12
C THR A 168 -0.51 -6.56 -5.22
N TYR A 169 -1.49 -5.86 -5.80
CA TYR A 169 -2.59 -5.22 -5.07
C TYR A 169 -3.92 -5.44 -5.80
N GLY A 170 -5.01 -5.61 -5.02
CA GLY A 170 -6.37 -5.55 -5.55
C GLY A 170 -6.90 -4.12 -5.67
N ASP A 171 -6.26 -3.18 -4.98
CA ASP A 171 -6.66 -1.78 -4.87
C ASP A 171 -5.61 -0.89 -5.52
N PHE A 172 -6.04 0.00 -6.44
CA PHE A 172 -5.14 0.89 -7.18
C PHE A 172 -4.48 1.93 -6.27
N GLY A 173 -5.19 2.48 -5.30
CA GLY A 173 -4.63 3.47 -4.38
C GLY A 173 -3.43 2.94 -3.59
N LYS A 174 -3.46 1.67 -3.18
CA LYS A 174 -2.31 1.02 -2.50
C LYS A 174 -1.14 0.81 -3.45
N ALA A 175 -1.42 0.48 -4.70
CA ALA A 175 -0.38 0.33 -5.71
C ALA A 175 0.31 1.68 -5.99
N GLN A 176 -0.45 2.78 -6.09
CA GLN A 176 0.08 4.14 -6.25
C GLN A 176 1.04 4.52 -5.12
N ILE A 177 0.64 4.29 -3.86
CA ILE A 177 1.47 4.60 -2.69
C ILE A 177 2.80 3.86 -2.77
N THR A 178 2.77 2.55 -3.04
CA THR A 178 4.01 1.75 -3.16
C THR A 178 4.86 2.19 -4.35
N PHE A 179 4.25 2.53 -5.48
CA PHE A 179 4.97 3.04 -6.64
C PHE A 179 5.72 4.34 -6.32
N LEU A 180 5.06 5.29 -5.65
CA LEU A 180 5.69 6.55 -5.23
C LEU A 180 6.80 6.33 -4.17
N GLU A 181 6.63 5.38 -3.24
CA GLU A 181 7.67 4.99 -2.29
C GLU A 181 8.92 4.47 -3.03
N PHE A 182 8.74 3.58 -4.01
CA PHE A 182 9.84 3.09 -4.83
C PHE A 182 10.48 4.19 -5.68
N ALA A 183 9.66 5.06 -6.28
CA ALA A 183 10.14 6.19 -7.06
C ALA A 183 11.02 7.14 -6.22
N LYS A 184 10.64 7.43 -4.98
CA LYS A 184 11.41 8.27 -4.05
C LYS A 184 12.69 7.57 -3.58
N SER A 185 12.58 6.29 -3.19
CA SER A 185 13.73 5.53 -2.64
C SER A 185 14.83 5.24 -3.68
N LEU A 186 14.45 5.08 -4.95
CA LEU A 186 15.35 4.77 -6.06
C LEU A 186 15.68 6.00 -6.92
N SER A 187 15.27 7.20 -6.51
CA SER A 187 15.45 8.43 -7.28
C SER A 187 16.87 8.60 -7.81
N PRO A 188 17.04 8.90 -9.12
CA PRO A 188 18.34 9.18 -9.71
C PRO A 188 19.11 10.28 -8.99
N LEU A 189 18.41 11.31 -8.48
CA LEU A 189 19.02 12.43 -7.78
C LEU A 189 19.45 12.09 -6.35
N ALA A 190 18.80 11.11 -5.69
CA ALA A 190 19.23 10.64 -4.38
C ALA A 190 20.55 9.85 -4.45
N ALA A 191 20.77 9.11 -5.54
CA ALA A 191 22.00 8.35 -5.78
C ALA A 191 23.23 9.25 -6.01
N SER A 192 23.04 10.46 -6.55
CA SER A 192 24.10 11.41 -6.83
C SER A 192 24.63 12.16 -5.58
N ARG A 193 23.94 12.08 -4.46
CA ARG A 193 24.36 12.74 -3.19
C ARG A 193 25.29 11.86 -2.34
N ASN A 194 25.44 10.58 -2.69
CA ASN A 194 26.24 9.60 -1.95
C ASN A 194 27.45 9.07 -2.74
N ALA A 195 27.84 9.74 -3.83
CA ALA A 195 28.98 9.37 -4.67
C ALA A 195 30.12 10.44 -4.55
#